data_74259be48e663ebee2493d119ccf1ea1
#
_entry.id   74259be48e663ebee2493d119ccf1ea1
#
_cell.length_a   1.000
_cell.length_b   1.000
_cell.length_c   1.000
_cell.angle_alpha   90.00
_cell.angle_beta   90.00
_cell.angle_gamma   90.00
#
_symmetry.space_group_name_H-M   'P 1'
#
loop_
_entity.id
_entity.type
_entity.pdbx_description
1 polymer ?
#
loop_
_entity_poly.entity_id
_entity_poly.type
_entity_poly.pdbx_seq_one_letter_code
_entity_poly.pdbx_strand_id
1 'polypeptide(L)'
;MDRFDLLGPLPVENSTTVLEASAGTGKTFALAGLVTRYVAEGAATLDQMLLITFGRTASQELRERVRDQIVHALKAFDDVSLVGDNQVVAHLLKGSDDQRATRHCNLRDALANFDAATIATTHQFCQLVLKSLGVAGDSDAGVTLVESLDDLVTEIVDDLYLAHFGQERNDPVLSYKDALRLAREVVNHPSTELRPLEPEPDSRAAVCIGFAKDVLAELHTRKRRLAILGYDDLLIRLADALKADVSPAQIRMHRRWPIVMVDEFQDTDPVQ
;
A
#
# COMPACT_ATOMS: atom_id res chain seq x y z
N MET A 1 28.09 -0.54 -2.84
CA MET A 1 26.97 0.40 -2.72
C MET A 1 27.47 1.59 -1.92
N ASP A 2 27.27 2.79 -2.43
CA ASP A 2 27.64 3.99 -1.70
C ASP A 2 26.65 4.19 -0.54
N ARG A 3 27.20 4.62 0.61
CA ARG A 3 26.36 4.89 1.78
C ARG A 3 25.49 6.10 1.51
N PHE A 4 24.17 5.97 1.70
CA PHE A 4 23.25 7.11 1.55
C PHE A 4 23.56 8.17 2.62
N ASP A 5 23.74 9.41 2.15
CA ASP A 5 23.93 10.56 3.04
C ASP A 5 22.61 11.31 3.19
N LEU A 6 21.99 11.20 4.37
CA LEU A 6 20.74 11.88 4.70
C LEU A 6 20.86 13.41 4.61
N LEU A 7 22.07 13.96 4.74
CA LEU A 7 22.35 15.39 4.70
C LEU A 7 22.92 15.84 3.34
N GLY A 8 23.17 14.91 2.43
CA GLY A 8 23.59 15.16 1.07
C GLY A 8 22.47 15.74 0.18
N PRO A 9 22.70 15.83 -1.13
CA PRO A 9 21.66 16.27 -2.06
C PRO A 9 20.40 15.44 -1.93
N LEU A 10 19.24 16.10 -1.96
CA LEU A 10 17.96 15.40 -1.99
C LEU A 10 17.83 14.58 -3.29
N PRO A 11 17.26 13.35 -3.25
CA PRO A 11 16.94 12.61 -4.46
C PRO A 11 16.10 13.46 -5.42
N VAL A 12 16.50 13.48 -6.69
CA VAL A 12 15.85 14.28 -7.71
C VAL A 12 14.64 13.56 -8.31
N GLU A 13 13.75 14.34 -8.94
CA GLU A 13 12.62 13.82 -9.70
C GLU A 13 13.06 12.76 -10.74
N ASN A 14 12.21 11.75 -10.96
CA ASN A 14 12.46 10.64 -11.89
C ASN A 14 13.66 9.74 -11.54
N SER A 15 14.14 9.76 -10.29
CA SER A 15 15.14 8.81 -9.80
C SER A 15 14.55 7.85 -8.77
N THR A 16 15.06 6.63 -8.74
CA THR A 16 14.74 5.67 -7.69
C THR A 16 15.94 5.51 -6.76
N THR A 17 15.71 5.76 -5.48
CA THR A 17 16.73 5.60 -4.44
C THR A 17 16.30 4.52 -3.47
N VAL A 18 17.13 3.49 -3.28
CA VAL A 18 16.89 2.40 -2.33
C VAL A 18 17.74 2.66 -1.10
N LEU A 19 17.06 2.74 0.06
CA LEU A 19 17.72 2.90 1.36
C LEU A 19 17.70 1.54 2.08
N GLU A 20 18.85 0.86 2.09
CA GLU A 20 19.02 -0.35 2.90
C GLU A 20 19.38 0.01 4.33
N ALA A 21 18.59 -0.52 5.27
CA ALA A 21 18.84 -0.34 6.70
C ALA A 21 18.34 -1.55 7.49
N SER A 22 19.12 -2.03 8.44
CA SER A 22 18.72 -3.09 9.36
C SER A 22 17.60 -2.64 10.29
N ALA A 23 16.88 -3.59 10.90
CA ALA A 23 15.87 -3.27 11.90
C ALA A 23 16.49 -2.44 13.06
N GLY A 24 15.77 -1.40 13.49
CA GLY A 24 16.21 -0.52 14.59
C GLY A 24 17.29 0.52 14.23
N THR A 25 17.72 0.62 12.97
CA THR A 25 18.78 1.57 12.54
C THR A 25 18.27 2.96 12.19
N GLY A 26 16.99 3.25 12.43
CA GLY A 26 16.43 4.59 12.24
C GLY A 26 15.81 4.83 10.85
N LYS A 27 15.32 3.81 10.14
CA LYS A 27 14.60 3.97 8.86
C LYS A 27 13.51 5.03 8.92
N THR A 28 12.61 4.92 9.88
CA THR A 28 11.50 5.86 10.05
C THR A 28 11.98 7.28 10.39
N PHE A 29 13.10 7.40 11.14
CA PHE A 29 13.75 8.68 11.38
C PHE A 29 14.32 9.28 10.09
N ALA A 30 14.94 8.47 9.24
CA ALA A 30 15.47 8.92 7.95
C ALA A 30 14.34 9.40 7.02
N LEU A 31 13.22 8.66 6.96
CA LEU A 31 12.04 9.07 6.19
C LEU A 31 11.46 10.39 6.69
N ALA A 32 11.23 10.53 8.00
CA ALA A 32 10.75 11.78 8.59
C ALA A 32 11.73 12.93 8.37
N GLY A 33 13.03 12.67 8.44
CA GLY A 33 14.08 13.62 8.14
C GLY A 33 14.08 14.08 6.69
N LEU A 34 13.92 13.15 5.72
CA LEU A 34 13.81 13.48 4.30
C LEU A 34 12.57 14.34 4.02
N VAL A 35 11.40 13.96 4.53
CA VAL A 35 10.16 14.75 4.39
C VAL A 35 10.39 16.17 4.91
N THR A 36 10.96 16.30 6.11
CA THR A 36 11.25 17.60 6.72
C THR A 36 12.19 18.43 5.86
N ARG A 37 13.21 17.81 5.24
CA ARG A 37 14.14 18.47 4.33
C ARG A 37 13.47 18.91 3.03
N TYR A 38 12.72 18.03 2.36
CA TYR A 38 12.00 18.38 1.14
C TYR A 38 11.11 19.62 1.34
N VAL A 39 10.40 19.65 2.46
CA VAL A 39 9.53 20.77 2.82
C VAL A 39 10.34 22.01 3.15
N ALA A 40 11.28 21.91 4.07
CA ALA A 40 12.06 23.07 4.53
C ALA A 40 12.84 23.72 3.39
N GLU A 41 13.51 22.89 2.56
CA GLU A 41 14.32 23.36 1.43
C GLU A 41 13.48 23.83 0.23
N GLY A 42 12.13 23.69 0.31
CA GLY A 42 11.20 24.12 -0.72
C GLY A 42 11.19 23.24 -1.96
N ALA A 43 11.71 22.03 -1.87
CA ALA A 43 11.76 21.09 -2.99
C ALA A 43 10.39 20.43 -3.26
N ALA A 44 9.55 20.26 -2.23
CA ALA A 44 8.17 19.80 -2.37
C ALA A 44 7.33 20.22 -1.16
N THR A 45 6.02 20.31 -1.33
CA THR A 45 5.05 20.50 -0.24
C THR A 45 4.49 19.16 0.24
N LEU A 46 3.88 19.10 1.43
CA LEU A 46 3.37 17.85 2.01
C LEU A 46 2.27 17.17 1.16
N ASP A 47 1.44 17.94 0.48
CA ASP A 47 0.40 17.44 -0.43
C ASP A 47 0.97 16.85 -1.73
N GLN A 48 2.23 17.19 -2.08
CA GLN A 48 2.98 16.63 -3.20
C GLN A 48 3.75 15.36 -2.82
N MET A 49 3.65 14.90 -1.58
CA MET A 49 4.33 13.70 -1.12
C MET A 49 3.34 12.58 -0.82
N LEU A 50 3.72 11.37 -1.21
CA LEU A 50 3.03 10.13 -0.86
C LEU A 50 3.97 9.27 -0.04
N LEU A 51 3.57 8.96 1.19
CA LEU A 51 4.27 8.04 2.07
C LEU A 51 3.43 6.77 2.22
N ILE A 52 3.98 5.63 1.82
CA ILE A 52 3.32 4.33 1.89
C ILE A 52 3.97 3.48 2.96
N THR A 53 3.14 2.84 3.78
CA THR A 53 3.56 1.85 4.78
C THR A 53 2.72 0.57 4.65
N PHE A 54 3.17 -0.52 5.27
CA PHE A 54 2.47 -1.80 5.17
C PHE A 54 1.22 -1.89 6.05
N GLY A 55 1.24 -1.30 7.24
CA GLY A 55 0.17 -1.42 8.23
C GLY A 55 -0.42 -0.11 8.74
N ARG A 56 -1.66 -0.15 9.24
CA ARG A 56 -2.35 1.04 9.81
C ARG A 56 -1.57 1.63 10.98
N THR A 57 -1.03 0.80 11.86
CA THR A 57 -0.21 1.24 13.00
C THR A 57 1.07 1.92 12.52
N ALA A 58 1.75 1.34 11.52
CA ALA A 58 2.97 1.93 10.96
C ALA A 58 2.70 3.27 10.27
N SER A 59 1.57 3.40 9.53
CA SER A 59 1.20 4.68 8.92
C SER A 59 0.87 5.76 9.95
N GLN A 60 0.23 5.39 11.06
CA GLN A 60 -0.02 6.29 12.18
C GLN A 60 1.30 6.74 12.83
N GLU A 61 2.18 5.79 13.13
CA GLU A 61 3.49 6.08 13.72
C GLU A 61 4.34 6.97 12.80
N LEU A 62 4.39 6.69 11.50
CA LEU A 62 5.10 7.52 10.55
C LEU A 62 4.53 8.94 10.50
N ARG A 63 3.19 9.09 10.53
CA ARG A 63 2.52 10.38 10.56
C ARG A 63 2.92 11.19 11.78
N GLU A 64 2.91 10.58 12.96
CA GLU A 64 3.32 11.22 14.21
C GLU A 64 4.79 11.63 14.16
N ARG A 65 5.68 10.74 13.70
CA ARG A 65 7.12 11.03 13.59
C ARG A 65 7.43 12.17 12.62
N VAL A 66 6.76 12.22 11.46
CA VAL A 66 6.91 13.33 10.51
C VAL A 66 6.46 14.64 11.15
N ARG A 67 5.31 14.63 11.81
CA ARG A 67 4.79 15.81 12.51
C ARG A 67 5.73 16.28 13.61
N ASP A 68 6.20 15.37 14.46
CA ASP A 68 7.11 15.68 15.56
C ASP A 68 8.45 16.21 15.07
N GLN A 69 8.96 15.68 13.96
CA GLN A 69 10.20 16.16 13.34
C GLN A 69 10.04 17.61 12.82
N ILE A 70 8.91 17.94 12.19
CA ILE A 70 8.62 19.31 11.73
C ILE A 70 8.47 20.25 12.93
N VAL A 71 7.74 19.85 13.98
CA VAL A 71 7.58 20.64 15.22
C VAL A 71 8.92 20.86 15.90
N HIS A 72 9.76 19.82 15.99
CA HIS A 72 11.10 19.94 16.56
C HIS A 72 11.96 20.91 15.75
N ALA A 73 11.95 20.80 14.42
CA ALA A 73 12.68 21.75 13.58
C ALA A 73 12.21 23.19 13.81
N LEU A 74 10.91 23.45 13.81
CA LEU A 74 10.37 24.80 14.07
C LEU A 74 10.83 25.36 15.42
N LYS A 75 10.72 24.59 16.51
CA LYS A 75 11.20 25.01 17.83
C LYS A 75 12.69 25.35 17.82
N ALA A 76 13.50 24.58 17.08
CA ALA A 76 14.92 24.84 16.98
C ALA A 76 15.28 26.07 16.12
N PHE A 77 14.41 26.48 15.19
CA PHE A 77 14.54 27.78 14.52
C PHE A 77 14.26 28.95 15.46
N ASP A 78 13.34 28.79 16.43
CA ASP A 78 13.04 29.81 17.43
C ASP A 78 14.10 29.82 18.54
N ASP A 79 14.60 28.65 18.96
CA ASP A 79 15.63 28.49 20.01
C ASP A 79 16.63 27.37 19.61
N VAL A 80 17.81 27.78 19.15
CA VAL A 80 18.89 26.88 18.68
C VAL A 80 19.36 25.89 19.77
N SER A 81 19.15 26.19 21.05
CA SER A 81 19.49 25.27 22.15
C SER A 81 18.68 23.97 22.12
N LEU A 82 17.54 23.97 21.42
CA LEU A 82 16.64 22.82 21.29
C LEU A 82 17.01 21.85 20.17
N VAL A 83 18.07 22.09 19.40
CA VAL A 83 18.54 21.20 18.30
C VAL A 83 18.85 19.80 18.78
N GLY A 84 19.47 19.66 19.97
CA GLY A 84 19.93 18.39 20.51
C GLY A 84 20.87 17.66 19.53
N ASP A 85 20.74 16.35 19.45
CA ASP A 85 21.53 15.50 18.56
C ASP A 85 20.93 15.32 17.15
N ASN A 86 19.89 16.11 16.80
CA ASN A 86 19.19 15.97 15.54
C ASN A 86 19.98 16.60 14.38
N GLN A 87 20.71 15.75 13.65
CA GLN A 87 21.55 16.18 12.54
C GLN A 87 20.78 16.85 11.39
N VAL A 88 19.54 16.45 11.13
CA VAL A 88 18.68 17.06 10.09
C VAL A 88 18.33 18.49 10.49
N VAL A 89 17.91 18.71 11.74
CA VAL A 89 17.60 20.04 12.25
C VAL A 89 18.85 20.92 12.25
N ALA A 90 19.99 20.40 12.72
CA ALA A 90 21.26 21.11 12.68
C ALA A 90 21.66 21.50 11.24
N HIS A 91 21.39 20.64 10.25
CA HIS A 91 21.62 20.94 8.83
C HIS A 91 20.72 22.07 8.34
N LEU A 92 19.43 22.05 8.67
CA LEU A 92 18.46 23.06 8.24
C LEU A 92 18.74 24.46 8.80
N LEU A 93 19.38 24.55 9.95
CA LEU A 93 19.78 25.81 10.56
C LEU A 93 21.03 26.43 9.93
N LYS A 94 21.77 25.69 9.06
CA LYS A 94 22.89 26.23 8.31
C LYS A 94 22.42 27.12 7.17
N GLY A 95 23.23 28.09 6.79
CA GLY A 95 22.98 29.01 5.67
C GLY A 95 22.74 30.45 6.09
N SER A 96 22.35 31.29 5.14
CA SER A 96 22.07 32.70 5.39
C SER A 96 20.78 32.91 6.19
N ASP A 97 20.59 34.10 6.75
CA ASP A 97 19.38 34.45 7.49
C ASP A 97 18.13 34.33 6.59
N ASP A 98 18.23 34.73 5.32
CA ASP A 98 17.14 34.61 4.35
C ASP A 98 16.77 33.14 4.10
N GLN A 99 17.78 32.26 3.95
CA GLN A 99 17.53 30.83 3.78
C GLN A 99 16.85 30.23 5.01
N ARG A 100 17.30 30.61 6.21
CA ARG A 100 16.69 30.15 7.47
C ARG A 100 15.26 30.65 7.60
N ALA A 101 15.01 31.91 7.29
CA ALA A 101 13.66 32.50 7.32
C ALA A 101 12.71 31.79 6.34
N THR A 102 13.18 31.49 5.12
CA THR A 102 12.41 30.74 4.11
C THR A 102 12.08 29.33 4.61
N ARG A 103 13.06 28.58 5.14
CA ARG A 103 12.86 27.22 5.68
C ARG A 103 11.89 27.22 6.84
N HIS A 104 12.02 28.19 7.75
CA HIS A 104 11.10 28.34 8.87
C HIS A 104 9.66 28.58 8.40
N CYS A 105 9.47 29.47 7.42
CA CYS A 105 8.17 29.75 6.81
C CYS A 105 7.56 28.48 6.18
N ASN A 106 8.34 27.77 5.36
CA ASN A 106 7.91 26.52 4.71
C ASN A 106 7.45 25.47 5.73
N LEU A 107 8.23 25.25 6.79
CA LEU A 107 7.89 24.29 7.84
C LEU A 107 6.63 24.70 8.61
N ARG A 108 6.47 25.99 8.92
CA ARG A 108 5.28 26.51 9.60
C ARG A 108 4.02 26.30 8.73
N ASP A 109 4.12 26.62 7.45
CA ASP A 109 3.02 26.46 6.50
C ASP A 109 2.66 24.98 6.30
N ALA A 110 3.67 24.10 6.28
CA ALA A 110 3.47 22.66 6.23
C ALA A 110 2.79 22.12 7.49
N LEU A 111 3.16 22.60 8.68
CA LEU A 111 2.51 22.19 9.91
C LEU A 111 1.06 22.66 9.98
N ALA A 112 0.77 23.87 9.51
CA ALA A 112 -0.59 24.41 9.42
C ALA A 112 -1.48 23.60 8.47
N ASN A 113 -0.90 23.02 7.43
CA ASN A 113 -1.58 22.21 6.41
C ASN A 113 -1.25 20.72 6.51
N PHE A 114 -0.89 20.24 7.70
CA PHE A 114 -0.38 18.88 7.88
C PHE A 114 -1.36 17.78 7.45
N ASP A 115 -2.65 18.04 7.52
CA ASP A 115 -3.71 17.11 7.11
C ASP A 115 -3.74 16.87 5.58
N ALA A 116 -3.08 17.72 4.80
CA ALA A 116 -2.91 17.51 3.36
C ALA A 116 -1.88 16.42 3.02
N ALA A 117 -1.04 16.01 3.99
CA ALA A 117 -0.05 14.94 3.81
C ALA A 117 -0.74 13.60 3.52
N THR A 118 -0.33 12.94 2.42
CA THR A 118 -0.81 11.59 2.12
C THR A 118 0.14 10.55 2.72
N ILE A 119 -0.18 10.08 3.91
CA ILE A 119 0.52 9.01 4.62
C ILE A 119 -0.49 7.88 4.82
N ALA A 120 -0.31 6.76 4.13
CA ALA A 120 -1.33 5.74 3.99
C ALA A 120 -0.72 4.33 3.88
N THR A 121 -1.54 3.32 4.17
CA THR A 121 -1.20 1.95 3.77
C THR A 121 -1.41 1.77 2.27
N THR A 122 -0.79 0.73 1.67
CA THR A 122 -0.97 0.39 0.25
C THR A 122 -2.46 0.31 -0.11
N HIS A 123 -3.27 -0.34 0.71
CA HIS A 123 -4.72 -0.47 0.46
C HIS A 123 -5.46 0.87 0.54
N GLN A 124 -5.15 1.71 1.54
CA GLN A 124 -5.74 3.05 1.64
C GLN A 124 -5.36 3.92 0.45
N PHE A 125 -4.12 3.81 -0.02
CA PHE A 125 -3.65 4.47 -1.22
C PHE A 125 -4.43 4.01 -2.45
N CYS A 126 -4.58 2.69 -2.69
CA CYS A 126 -5.36 2.14 -3.79
C CYS A 126 -6.81 2.67 -3.77
N GLN A 127 -7.44 2.64 -2.61
CA GLN A 127 -8.80 3.16 -2.43
C GLN A 127 -8.90 4.66 -2.76
N LEU A 128 -7.92 5.46 -2.30
CA LEU A 128 -7.86 6.89 -2.57
C LEU A 128 -7.70 7.18 -4.06
N VAL A 129 -6.81 6.45 -4.75
CA VAL A 129 -6.59 6.64 -6.19
C VAL A 129 -7.82 6.21 -6.97
N LEU A 130 -8.34 5.00 -6.76
CA LEU A 130 -9.53 4.50 -7.48
C LEU A 130 -10.74 5.42 -7.27
N LYS A 131 -10.96 5.91 -6.04
CA LYS A 131 -12.01 6.90 -5.77
C LYS A 131 -11.80 8.21 -6.54
N SER A 132 -10.56 8.65 -6.71
CA SER A 132 -10.24 9.88 -7.46
C SER A 132 -10.40 9.73 -8.97
N LEU A 133 -10.30 8.50 -9.48
CA LEU A 133 -10.45 8.20 -10.90
C LEU A 133 -11.94 8.17 -11.33
N GLY A 134 -12.85 7.91 -10.42
CA GLY A 134 -14.29 7.81 -10.70
C GLY A 134 -14.56 6.76 -11.80
N VAL A 135 -15.29 7.17 -12.84
CA VAL A 135 -15.64 6.30 -13.98
C VAL A 135 -14.42 5.73 -14.72
N ALA A 136 -13.27 6.43 -14.68
CA ALA A 136 -12.04 5.94 -15.32
C ALA A 136 -11.41 4.74 -14.60
N GLY A 137 -11.76 4.51 -13.33
CA GLY A 137 -11.26 3.39 -12.54
C GLY A 137 -12.20 2.18 -12.50
N ASP A 138 -13.25 2.16 -13.33
CA ASP A 138 -14.30 1.10 -13.32
C ASP A 138 -14.87 0.85 -11.90
N SER A 139 -14.82 1.89 -11.05
CA SER A 139 -15.32 1.83 -9.69
C SER A 139 -16.80 2.27 -9.65
N ASP A 140 -17.70 1.30 -9.56
CA ASP A 140 -19.10 1.56 -9.27
C ASP A 140 -19.22 2.31 -7.94
N ALA A 141 -19.95 3.43 -7.95
CA ALA A 141 -20.16 4.28 -6.77
C ALA A 141 -20.90 3.59 -5.60
N GLY A 142 -21.32 2.34 -5.79
CA GLY A 142 -22.06 1.53 -4.82
C GLY A 142 -21.30 0.33 -4.24
N VAL A 143 -20.00 0.19 -4.55
CA VAL A 143 -19.23 -0.98 -4.09
C VAL A 143 -18.79 -0.81 -2.63
N THR A 144 -19.05 -1.83 -1.81
CA THR A 144 -18.65 -1.89 -0.41
C THR A 144 -17.34 -2.68 -0.27
N LEU A 145 -16.36 -2.07 0.39
CA LEU A 145 -15.13 -2.76 0.75
C LEU A 145 -15.36 -3.62 1.99
N VAL A 146 -15.02 -4.90 1.90
CA VAL A 146 -15.11 -5.85 3.01
C VAL A 146 -13.72 -6.22 3.51
N GLU A 147 -13.55 -6.31 4.83
CA GLU A 147 -12.27 -6.65 5.47
C GLU A 147 -11.93 -8.14 5.35
N SER A 148 -12.93 -9.01 5.35
CA SER A 148 -12.77 -10.45 5.18
C SER A 148 -13.83 -10.99 4.21
N LEU A 149 -13.42 -11.97 3.44
CA LEU A 149 -14.30 -12.76 2.57
C LEU A 149 -14.60 -14.16 3.16
N ASP A 150 -14.15 -14.46 4.38
CA ASP A 150 -14.22 -15.78 4.98
C ASP A 150 -15.64 -16.34 5.07
N ASP A 151 -16.62 -15.52 5.46
CA ASP A 151 -18.01 -15.94 5.54
C ASP A 151 -18.57 -16.27 4.14
N LEU A 152 -18.28 -15.42 3.17
CA LEU A 152 -18.68 -15.62 1.78
C LEU A 152 -18.02 -16.88 1.17
N VAL A 153 -16.75 -17.10 1.45
CA VAL A 153 -16.02 -18.31 1.03
C VAL A 153 -16.63 -19.55 1.66
N THR A 154 -17.01 -19.49 2.93
CA THR A 154 -17.64 -20.61 3.61
C THR A 154 -19.00 -20.95 2.99
N GLU A 155 -19.86 -19.94 2.73
CA GLU A 155 -21.14 -20.13 2.02
C GLU A 155 -20.95 -20.75 0.61
N ILE A 156 -19.94 -20.29 -0.13
CA ILE A 156 -19.64 -20.84 -1.46
C ILE A 156 -19.21 -22.30 -1.36
N VAL A 157 -18.36 -22.61 -0.39
CA VAL A 157 -17.91 -24.00 -0.18
C VAL A 157 -19.08 -24.90 0.21
N ASP A 158 -19.98 -24.45 1.09
CA ASP A 158 -21.17 -25.19 1.48
C ASP A 158 -22.03 -25.54 0.26
N ASP A 159 -22.35 -24.54 -0.57
CA ASP A 159 -23.19 -24.74 -1.75
C ASP A 159 -22.51 -25.67 -2.79
N LEU A 160 -21.24 -25.41 -3.12
CA LEU A 160 -20.51 -26.20 -4.11
C LEU A 160 -20.23 -27.61 -3.61
N TYR A 161 -19.91 -27.78 -2.31
CA TYR A 161 -19.65 -29.10 -1.74
C TYR A 161 -20.90 -29.99 -1.78
N LEU A 162 -22.05 -29.43 -1.44
CA LEU A 162 -23.33 -30.13 -1.55
C LEU A 162 -23.67 -30.45 -3.01
N ALA A 163 -23.41 -29.55 -3.95
CA ALA A 163 -23.67 -29.76 -5.36
C ALA A 163 -22.78 -30.88 -5.96
N HIS A 164 -21.50 -30.92 -5.60
CA HIS A 164 -20.54 -31.90 -6.14
C HIS A 164 -20.65 -33.27 -5.45
N PHE A 165 -20.80 -33.31 -4.12
CA PHE A 165 -20.63 -34.52 -3.30
C PHE A 165 -21.89 -34.93 -2.53
N GLY A 166 -22.94 -34.13 -2.51
CA GLY A 166 -24.14 -34.37 -1.69
C GLY A 166 -24.93 -35.64 -2.06
N GLN A 167 -24.70 -36.21 -3.25
CA GLN A 167 -25.33 -37.46 -3.69
C GLN A 167 -24.42 -38.70 -3.60
N GLU A 168 -23.16 -38.52 -3.21
CA GLU A 168 -22.22 -39.62 -3.07
C GLU A 168 -22.57 -40.48 -1.86
N ARG A 169 -22.65 -41.79 -2.05
CA ARG A 169 -22.92 -42.77 -0.96
C ARG A 169 -21.68 -43.18 -0.19
N ASN A 170 -20.52 -42.97 -0.76
CA ASN A 170 -19.21 -43.26 -0.15
C ASN A 170 -18.55 -41.96 0.31
N ASP A 171 -17.52 -42.09 1.12
CA ASP A 171 -16.72 -40.93 1.52
C ASP A 171 -16.15 -40.22 0.29
N PRO A 172 -16.40 -38.91 0.13
CA PRO A 172 -15.95 -38.16 -1.02
C PRO A 172 -14.41 -38.12 -1.09
N VAL A 173 -13.88 -38.09 -2.31
CA VAL A 173 -12.43 -37.98 -2.60
C VAL A 173 -11.82 -36.74 -1.94
N LEU A 174 -12.60 -35.66 -1.84
CA LEU A 174 -12.24 -34.41 -1.16
C LEU A 174 -13.13 -34.25 0.09
N SER A 175 -12.55 -34.30 1.27
CA SER A 175 -13.30 -34.05 2.50
C SER A 175 -13.74 -32.59 2.60
N TYR A 176 -14.87 -32.29 3.29
CA TYR A 176 -15.34 -30.92 3.49
C TYR A 176 -14.28 -30.02 4.14
N LYS A 177 -13.56 -30.54 5.15
CA LYS A 177 -12.47 -29.81 5.81
C LYS A 177 -11.34 -29.44 4.84
N ASP A 178 -10.98 -30.36 3.95
CA ASP A 178 -9.94 -30.11 2.94
C ASP A 178 -10.46 -29.16 1.84
N ALA A 179 -11.74 -29.25 1.47
CA ALA A 179 -12.38 -28.34 0.52
C ALA A 179 -12.38 -26.90 1.05
N LEU A 180 -12.75 -26.70 2.32
CA LEU A 180 -12.73 -25.37 2.94
C LEU A 180 -11.31 -24.81 3.07
N ARG A 181 -10.33 -25.65 3.43
CA ARG A 181 -8.93 -25.25 3.45
C ARG A 181 -8.43 -24.86 2.07
N LEU A 182 -8.71 -25.68 1.06
CA LEU A 182 -8.34 -25.41 -0.33
C LEU A 182 -8.96 -24.11 -0.84
N ALA A 183 -10.24 -23.88 -0.56
CA ALA A 183 -10.93 -22.65 -0.94
C ALA A 183 -10.28 -21.40 -0.35
N ARG A 184 -9.95 -21.43 0.94
CA ARG A 184 -9.23 -20.32 1.59
C ARG A 184 -7.86 -20.06 0.98
N GLU A 185 -7.11 -21.13 0.71
CA GLU A 185 -5.78 -21.00 0.09
C GLU A 185 -5.86 -20.35 -1.30
N VAL A 186 -6.77 -20.80 -2.17
CA VAL A 186 -6.87 -20.24 -3.54
C VAL A 186 -7.45 -18.82 -3.55
N VAL A 187 -8.28 -18.48 -2.59
CA VAL A 187 -8.83 -17.12 -2.45
C VAL A 187 -7.78 -16.15 -1.91
N ASN A 188 -6.95 -16.59 -0.97
CA ASN A 188 -5.87 -15.77 -0.41
C ASN A 188 -4.67 -15.63 -1.35
N HIS A 189 -4.56 -16.50 -2.35
CA HIS A 189 -3.46 -16.49 -3.33
C HIS A 189 -3.98 -16.52 -4.77
N PRO A 190 -4.78 -15.54 -5.22
CA PRO A 190 -5.50 -15.58 -6.49
C PRO A 190 -4.56 -15.58 -7.71
N SER A 191 -3.33 -15.11 -7.57
CA SER A 191 -2.32 -15.07 -8.62
C SER A 191 -1.49 -16.36 -8.73
N THR A 192 -1.71 -17.33 -7.84
CA THR A 192 -0.94 -18.58 -7.83
C THR A 192 -1.49 -19.58 -8.83
N GLU A 193 -0.60 -20.13 -9.64
CA GLU A 193 -0.96 -21.15 -10.63
C GLU A 193 -1.29 -22.50 -9.96
N LEU A 194 -2.46 -23.05 -10.28
CA LEU A 194 -2.86 -24.36 -9.79
C LEU A 194 -2.12 -25.47 -10.54
N ARG A 195 -1.47 -26.36 -9.80
CA ARG A 195 -0.70 -27.48 -10.38
C ARG A 195 -1.18 -28.83 -9.85
N PRO A 196 -1.09 -29.93 -10.66
CA PRO A 196 -0.55 -29.97 -12.04
C PRO A 196 -1.47 -29.29 -13.07
N LEU A 197 -0.91 -28.77 -14.16
CA LEU A 197 -1.67 -28.11 -15.23
C LEU A 197 -2.65 -29.06 -15.94
N GLU A 198 -2.20 -30.29 -16.16
CA GLU A 198 -2.96 -31.38 -16.76
C GLU A 198 -3.04 -32.55 -15.77
N PRO A 199 -4.00 -32.52 -14.82
CA PRO A 199 -4.20 -33.61 -13.90
C PRO A 199 -4.78 -34.84 -14.62
N GLU A 200 -4.40 -36.02 -14.15
CA GLU A 200 -5.05 -37.26 -14.62
C GLU A 200 -6.56 -37.20 -14.36
N PRO A 201 -7.40 -37.61 -15.37
CA PRO A 201 -8.84 -37.66 -15.17
C PRO A 201 -9.22 -38.47 -13.90
N ASP A 202 -10.23 -38.06 -13.20
CA ASP A 202 -10.76 -38.68 -11.98
C ASP A 202 -9.76 -38.82 -10.79
N SER A 203 -8.56 -38.25 -10.94
CA SER A 203 -7.60 -38.20 -9.82
C SER A 203 -8.04 -37.20 -8.75
N ARG A 204 -7.55 -37.40 -7.51
CA ARG A 204 -7.77 -36.44 -6.44
C ARG A 204 -7.28 -35.03 -6.83
N ALA A 205 -6.20 -34.94 -7.59
CA ALA A 205 -5.68 -33.67 -8.08
C ALA A 205 -6.68 -32.98 -9.03
N ALA A 206 -7.30 -33.74 -9.96
CA ALA A 206 -8.31 -33.22 -10.87
C ALA A 206 -9.53 -32.68 -10.11
N VAL A 207 -10.02 -33.43 -9.11
CA VAL A 207 -11.16 -33.03 -8.25
C VAL A 207 -10.82 -31.74 -7.49
N CYS A 208 -9.64 -31.67 -6.85
CA CYS A 208 -9.22 -30.49 -6.10
C CYS A 208 -9.08 -29.25 -7.01
N ILE A 209 -8.46 -29.39 -8.20
CA ILE A 209 -8.29 -28.27 -9.14
C ILE A 209 -9.65 -27.83 -9.70
N GLY A 210 -10.53 -28.77 -10.03
CA GLY A 210 -11.89 -28.46 -10.46
C GLY A 210 -12.64 -27.66 -9.41
N PHE A 211 -12.70 -28.18 -8.19
CA PHE A 211 -13.37 -27.51 -7.07
C PHE A 211 -12.78 -26.11 -6.77
N ALA A 212 -11.45 -25.96 -6.81
CA ALA A 212 -10.80 -24.66 -6.61
C ALA A 212 -11.19 -23.64 -7.69
N LYS A 213 -11.27 -24.07 -8.96
CA LYS A 213 -11.72 -23.22 -10.08
C LYS A 213 -13.19 -22.80 -9.90
N ASP A 214 -14.03 -23.71 -9.49
CA ASP A 214 -15.46 -23.44 -9.26
C ASP A 214 -15.65 -22.45 -8.10
N VAL A 215 -14.88 -22.58 -7.01
CA VAL A 215 -14.87 -21.62 -5.90
C VAL A 215 -14.48 -20.23 -6.38
N LEU A 216 -13.40 -20.10 -7.16
CA LEU A 216 -12.96 -18.78 -7.67
C LEU A 216 -13.99 -18.16 -8.62
N ALA A 217 -14.60 -18.96 -9.50
CA ALA A 217 -15.64 -18.50 -10.43
C ALA A 217 -16.90 -18.02 -9.68
N GLU A 218 -17.36 -18.80 -8.69
CA GLU A 218 -18.53 -18.45 -7.89
C GLU A 218 -18.24 -17.23 -7.00
N LEU A 219 -17.06 -17.14 -6.42
CA LEU A 219 -16.63 -15.96 -5.64
C LEU A 219 -16.68 -14.69 -6.51
N HIS A 220 -16.14 -14.75 -7.71
CA HIS A 220 -16.20 -13.62 -8.65
C HIS A 220 -17.65 -13.21 -8.96
N THR A 221 -18.53 -14.20 -9.20
CA THR A 221 -19.96 -13.98 -9.48
C THR A 221 -20.67 -13.32 -8.29
N ARG A 222 -20.47 -13.86 -7.07
CA ARG A 222 -21.10 -13.32 -5.84
C ARG A 222 -20.57 -11.93 -5.48
N LYS A 223 -19.26 -11.68 -5.61
CA LYS A 223 -18.67 -10.35 -5.39
C LYS A 223 -19.33 -9.31 -6.29
N ARG A 224 -19.53 -9.62 -7.58
CA ARG A 224 -20.20 -8.72 -8.51
C ARG A 224 -21.68 -8.49 -8.14
N ARG A 225 -22.42 -9.57 -7.80
CA ARG A 225 -23.83 -9.49 -7.42
C ARG A 225 -24.06 -8.69 -6.15
N LEU A 226 -23.18 -8.84 -5.16
CA LEU A 226 -23.26 -8.17 -3.87
C LEU A 226 -22.61 -6.77 -3.90
N ALA A 227 -21.99 -6.39 -5.01
CA ALA A 227 -21.21 -5.17 -5.13
C ALA A 227 -20.17 -5.00 -3.99
N ILE A 228 -19.38 -6.06 -3.74
CA ILE A 228 -18.33 -6.05 -2.72
C ILE A 228 -16.95 -6.28 -3.33
N LEU A 229 -15.94 -5.72 -2.69
CA LEU A 229 -14.52 -5.90 -3.01
C LEU A 229 -13.76 -6.30 -1.76
N GLY A 230 -12.85 -7.26 -1.92
CA GLY A 230 -11.78 -7.50 -0.94
C GLY A 230 -10.60 -6.53 -1.14
N TYR A 231 -9.66 -6.57 -0.22
CA TYR A 231 -8.46 -5.71 -0.30
C TYR A 231 -7.61 -5.99 -1.54
N ASP A 232 -7.41 -7.26 -1.91
CA ASP A 232 -6.61 -7.63 -3.08
C ASP A 232 -7.25 -7.18 -4.39
N ASP A 233 -8.59 -7.11 -4.44
CA ASP A 233 -9.30 -6.58 -5.62
C ASP A 233 -8.96 -5.12 -5.89
N LEU A 234 -8.70 -4.32 -4.85
CA LEU A 234 -8.28 -2.92 -5.01
C LEU A 234 -6.91 -2.83 -5.66
N LEU A 235 -5.97 -3.68 -5.23
CA LEU A 235 -4.62 -3.74 -5.80
C LEU A 235 -4.68 -4.13 -7.27
N ILE A 236 -5.39 -5.21 -7.60
CA ILE A 236 -5.54 -5.70 -8.96
C ILE A 236 -6.19 -4.64 -9.86
N ARG A 237 -7.29 -4.02 -9.41
CA ARG A 237 -7.97 -2.96 -10.16
C ARG A 237 -7.07 -1.75 -10.41
N LEU A 238 -6.30 -1.32 -9.41
CA LEU A 238 -5.36 -0.23 -9.59
C LEU A 238 -4.24 -0.62 -10.55
N ALA A 239 -3.65 -1.80 -10.40
CA ALA A 239 -2.63 -2.31 -11.30
C ALA A 239 -3.13 -2.34 -12.75
N ASP A 240 -4.36 -2.83 -12.98
CA ASP A 240 -4.96 -2.86 -14.32
C ASP A 240 -5.21 -1.44 -14.88
N ALA A 241 -5.66 -0.51 -14.04
CA ALA A 241 -5.83 0.89 -14.43
C ALA A 241 -4.49 1.57 -14.78
N LEU A 242 -3.37 1.07 -14.24
CA LEU A 242 -2.03 1.59 -14.49
C LEU A 242 -1.31 0.93 -15.68
N LYS A 243 -1.75 -0.23 -16.15
CA LYS A 243 -1.09 -0.99 -17.25
C LYS A 243 -1.20 -0.34 -18.64
N ALA A 244 -2.14 0.57 -18.85
CA ALA A 244 -2.28 1.23 -20.15
C ALA A 244 -1.09 2.14 -20.44
N ASP A 245 -0.56 2.12 -21.68
CA ASP A 245 0.60 2.90 -22.11
C ASP A 245 0.49 4.42 -21.82
N VAL A 246 -0.74 4.94 -21.82
CA VAL A 246 -1.06 6.30 -21.40
C VAL A 246 -2.24 6.25 -20.44
N SER A 247 -1.97 5.89 -19.19
CA SER A 247 -3.01 5.80 -18.18
C SER A 247 -3.33 7.20 -17.61
N PRO A 248 -4.60 7.64 -17.63
CA PRO A 248 -5.01 8.84 -16.91
C PRO A 248 -4.70 8.78 -15.42
N ALA A 249 -4.70 7.56 -14.85
CA ALA A 249 -4.33 7.30 -13.47
C ALA A 249 -2.85 7.64 -13.22
N GLN A 250 -1.94 7.13 -14.06
CA GLN A 250 -0.50 7.45 -13.98
C GLN A 250 -0.25 8.95 -14.04
N ILE A 251 -0.83 9.64 -15.03
CA ILE A 251 -0.65 11.08 -15.22
C ILE A 251 -1.10 11.86 -13.98
N ARG A 252 -2.27 11.48 -13.41
CA ARG A 252 -2.79 12.13 -12.19
C ARG A 252 -1.91 11.86 -10.98
N MET A 253 -1.44 10.63 -10.82
CA MET A 253 -0.56 10.24 -9.70
C MET A 253 0.77 10.98 -9.75
N HIS A 254 1.47 10.97 -10.90
CA HIS A 254 2.73 11.70 -11.09
C HIS A 254 2.58 13.21 -10.83
N ARG A 255 1.46 13.80 -11.29
CA ARG A 255 1.19 15.21 -11.04
C ARG A 255 0.91 15.53 -9.58
N ARG A 256 0.18 14.63 -8.89
CA ARG A 256 -0.21 14.85 -7.50
C ARG A 256 0.93 14.56 -6.54
N TRP A 257 1.68 13.48 -6.78
CA TRP A 257 2.75 13.02 -5.90
C TRP A 257 4.06 12.83 -6.67
N PRO A 258 4.77 13.91 -6.96
CA PRO A 258 6.10 13.81 -7.58
C PRO A 258 7.13 13.12 -6.66
N ILE A 259 6.89 13.11 -5.35
CA ILE A 259 7.74 12.43 -4.38
C ILE A 259 6.96 11.28 -3.73
N VAL A 260 7.48 10.06 -3.89
CA VAL A 260 6.91 8.85 -3.28
C VAL A 260 7.97 8.19 -2.42
N MET A 261 7.61 7.88 -1.18
CA MET A 261 8.46 7.16 -0.24
C MET A 261 7.71 5.91 0.24
N VAL A 262 8.35 4.74 0.13
CA VAL A 262 7.76 3.47 0.55
C VAL A 262 8.58 2.90 1.69
N ASP A 263 7.96 2.72 2.85
CA ASP A 263 8.55 2.05 4.00
C ASP A 263 8.31 0.54 3.91
N GLU A 264 9.26 -0.25 4.44
CA GLU A 264 9.23 -1.73 4.45
C GLU A 264 8.99 -2.33 3.04
N PHE A 265 9.67 -1.77 2.03
CA PHE A 265 9.50 -2.20 0.62
C PHE A 265 9.74 -3.70 0.40
N GLN A 266 10.57 -4.35 1.25
CA GLN A 266 10.81 -5.80 1.17
C GLN A 266 9.56 -6.65 1.44
N ASP A 267 8.52 -6.09 2.06
CA ASP A 267 7.27 -6.79 2.38
C ASP A 267 6.22 -6.65 1.26
N THR A 268 6.57 -5.94 0.17
CA THR A 268 5.68 -5.77 -0.99
C THR A 268 5.64 -7.02 -1.86
N ASP A 269 4.47 -7.31 -2.45
CA ASP A 269 4.32 -8.35 -3.47
C ASP A 269 4.45 -7.77 -4.90
N PRO A 270 4.55 -8.62 -5.95
CA PRO A 270 4.72 -8.16 -7.32
C PRO A 270 3.58 -7.30 -7.88
N VAL A 271 2.40 -7.31 -7.27
CA VAL A 271 1.25 -6.48 -7.69
C VAL A 271 1.33 -5.10 -7.05
N GLN A 272 1.83 -5.04 -5.82
CA GLN A 272 2.05 -3.80 -5.07
C GLN A 272 3.18 -2.97 -5.65
#